data_9d236c21989d98052bd24d2bb960988d
#
_entry.id   9d236c21989d98052bd24d2bb960988d
#
_cell.length_a   1.000
_cell.length_b   1.000
_cell.length_c   1.000
_cell.angle_alpha   90.00
_cell.angle_beta   90.00
_cell.angle_gamma   90.00
#
_symmetry.space_group_name_H-M   'P 1'
#
loop_
_entity.id
_entity.type
_entity.pdbx_description
1 polymer ?
#
loop_
_entity_poly.entity_id
_entity_poly.type
_entity_poly.pdbx_seq_one_letter_code
_entity_poly.pdbx_strand_id
1 'polypeptide(L)'
;MQITKNTFRDALKAGQSQIGLWVGLADANVAEALAGCGFDWLLLDGEHAPNDVRTVLEQLRAVAPYPVHPVVRPVQGDVALIKQYLDVGAQTLLVPMIDTPEQAALMVKAMRYPPHGIRGVGAALARASRWNQVTDYLKQADDEMCLLVQAETTLAVQNLKAIASVDGVDGVFFGPADLSASMGYRGQPAHPEVVKTIVEGIATVRAAGKAAGILMADQKMAHMYLEAGAQFVAVGVDTTLLVRTATELAAAFKGPRSNVTDNSPKVY
;
A
#
# COMPACT_ATOMS: atom_id res chain seq x y z
N MET A 1 22.75 7.85 -15.35
CA MET A 1 22.09 6.71 -14.67
C MET A 1 20.80 6.37 -15.43
N GLN A 2 20.35 5.10 -15.37
CA GLN A 2 19.02 4.72 -15.87
C GLN A 2 17.97 4.91 -14.77
N ILE A 3 16.70 5.12 -15.18
CA ILE A 3 15.58 5.14 -14.24
C ILE A 3 15.40 3.74 -13.62
N THR A 4 15.09 3.70 -12.35
CA THR A 4 14.76 2.44 -11.68
C THR A 4 13.43 1.91 -12.20
N LYS A 5 13.38 0.65 -12.63
CA LYS A 5 12.16 -0.01 -13.09
C LYS A 5 11.24 -0.35 -11.93
N ASN A 6 9.95 -0.19 -12.14
CA ASN A 6 8.93 -0.56 -11.15
C ASN A 6 8.57 -2.05 -11.31
N THR A 7 9.41 -2.92 -10.73
CA THR A 7 9.26 -4.38 -10.82
C THR A 7 7.98 -4.90 -10.17
N PHE A 8 7.49 -4.22 -9.13
CA PHE A 8 6.21 -4.56 -8.49
C PHE A 8 5.03 -4.35 -9.45
N ARG A 9 4.98 -3.19 -10.13
CA ARG A 9 3.95 -2.92 -11.15
C ARG A 9 4.01 -3.94 -12.29
N ASP A 10 5.22 -4.28 -12.74
CA ASP A 10 5.41 -5.28 -13.81
C ASP A 10 4.93 -6.67 -13.35
N ALA A 11 5.22 -7.08 -12.12
CA ALA A 11 4.73 -8.33 -11.53
C ALA A 11 3.19 -8.36 -11.44
N LEU A 12 2.55 -7.25 -11.00
CA LEU A 12 1.09 -7.14 -10.98
C LEU A 12 0.48 -7.27 -12.37
N LYS A 13 1.07 -6.61 -13.38
CA LYS A 13 0.64 -6.73 -14.79
C LYS A 13 0.81 -8.14 -15.36
N ALA A 14 1.85 -8.84 -14.91
CA ALA A 14 2.09 -10.24 -15.28
C ALA A 14 1.17 -11.23 -14.53
N GLY A 15 0.30 -10.75 -13.65
CA GLY A 15 -0.60 -11.60 -12.86
C GLY A 15 0.06 -12.30 -11.68
N GLN A 16 1.28 -11.94 -11.32
CA GLN A 16 2.04 -12.55 -10.23
C GLN A 16 1.57 -12.02 -8.88
N SER A 17 1.38 -12.93 -7.92
CA SER A 17 1.07 -12.55 -6.54
C SER A 17 2.30 -11.93 -5.87
N GLN A 18 2.08 -10.88 -5.08
CA GLN A 18 3.08 -10.13 -4.35
C GLN A 18 2.72 -10.14 -2.87
N ILE A 19 3.59 -10.68 -2.02
CA ILE A 19 3.39 -10.77 -0.58
C ILE A 19 4.14 -9.65 0.12
N GLY A 20 3.44 -8.89 0.93
CA GLY A 20 3.97 -7.69 1.57
C GLY A 20 3.82 -7.63 3.07
N LEU A 21 4.45 -6.62 3.64
CA LEU A 21 4.36 -6.29 5.06
C LEU A 21 4.12 -4.80 5.25
N TRP A 22 3.31 -4.46 6.25
CA TRP A 22 3.05 -3.07 6.67
C TRP A 22 4.15 -2.59 7.62
N VAL A 23 4.70 -1.40 7.38
CA VAL A 23 5.73 -0.76 8.20
C VAL A 23 5.16 0.50 8.83
N GLY A 24 4.81 0.40 10.12
CA GLY A 24 4.18 1.46 10.91
C GLY A 24 5.08 2.07 11.98
N LEU A 25 6.28 1.51 12.24
CA LEU A 25 7.19 2.04 13.26
C LEU A 25 7.91 3.33 12.84
N ALA A 26 7.78 3.73 11.57
CA ALA A 26 8.32 4.98 11.02
C ALA A 26 9.84 5.17 11.24
N ASP A 27 10.59 4.07 11.24
CA ASP A 27 12.02 4.06 11.47
C ASP A 27 12.78 3.39 10.33
N ALA A 28 13.88 4.00 9.87
CA ALA A 28 14.68 3.51 8.75
C ALA A 28 15.39 2.18 9.06
N ASN A 29 15.83 1.96 10.32
CA ASN A 29 16.49 0.69 10.70
C ASN A 29 15.47 -0.45 10.71
N VAL A 30 14.24 -0.18 11.14
CA VAL A 30 13.15 -1.19 11.08
C VAL A 30 12.83 -1.54 9.64
N ALA A 31 12.65 -0.54 8.77
CA ALA A 31 12.40 -0.76 7.35
C ALA A 31 13.53 -1.56 6.68
N GLU A 32 14.79 -1.24 6.99
CA GLU A 32 15.96 -1.95 6.47
C GLU A 32 16.00 -3.41 6.95
N ALA A 33 15.80 -3.66 8.25
CA ALA A 33 15.78 -5.01 8.80
C ALA A 33 14.69 -5.88 8.14
N LEU A 34 13.52 -5.30 7.87
CA LEU A 34 12.41 -6.00 7.20
C LEU A 34 12.63 -6.20 5.70
N ALA A 35 13.41 -5.31 5.06
CA ALA A 35 13.70 -5.39 3.63
C ALA A 35 14.45 -6.68 3.24
N GLY A 36 15.23 -7.25 4.17
CA GLY A 36 15.94 -8.52 4.00
C GLY A 36 15.14 -9.78 4.32
N CYS A 37 13.87 -9.65 4.76
CA CYS A 37 13.07 -10.78 5.25
C CYS A 37 12.37 -11.60 4.14
N GLY A 38 12.52 -11.22 2.87
CA GLY A 38 11.96 -11.99 1.75
C GLY A 38 10.54 -11.60 1.33
N PHE A 39 10.02 -10.47 1.78
CA PHE A 39 8.79 -9.88 1.25
C PHE A 39 9.02 -9.27 -0.13
N ASP A 40 8.02 -9.35 -1.01
CA ASP A 40 8.07 -8.72 -2.34
C ASP A 40 7.93 -7.20 -2.24
N TRP A 41 7.16 -6.71 -1.26
CA TRP A 41 6.93 -5.29 -1.03
C TRP A 41 6.75 -4.93 0.44
N LEU A 42 7.10 -3.69 0.77
CA LEU A 42 6.86 -3.09 2.09
C LEU A 42 6.01 -1.84 1.92
N LEU A 43 4.98 -1.68 2.75
CA LEU A 43 4.22 -0.44 2.80
C LEU A 43 4.76 0.48 3.88
N LEU A 44 5.23 1.65 3.48
CA LEU A 44 5.63 2.73 4.37
C LEU A 44 4.40 3.60 4.64
N ASP A 45 3.85 3.47 5.84
CA ASP A 45 2.56 4.05 6.18
C ASP A 45 2.66 5.49 6.64
N GLY A 46 2.11 6.43 5.87
CA GLY A 46 2.00 7.85 6.23
C GLY A 46 0.60 8.26 6.69
N GLU A 47 -0.36 7.32 6.76
CA GLU A 47 -1.73 7.62 7.21
C GLU A 47 -1.93 7.34 8.70
N HIS A 48 -1.64 6.12 9.15
CA HIS A 48 -1.85 5.70 10.54
C HIS A 48 -0.56 5.48 11.33
N ALA A 49 0.59 5.83 10.76
CA ALA A 49 1.88 5.84 11.43
C ALA A 49 2.48 7.26 11.43
N PRO A 50 3.40 7.59 12.35
CA PRO A 50 3.95 8.93 12.49
C PRO A 50 5.00 9.25 11.40
N ASN A 51 4.73 8.88 10.14
CA ASN A 51 5.57 9.19 8.99
C ASN A 51 5.21 10.54 8.37
N ASP A 52 6.23 11.24 7.97
CA ASP A 52 6.16 12.40 7.08
C ASP A 52 7.03 12.16 5.83
N VAL A 53 7.11 13.15 4.94
CA VAL A 53 7.93 13.06 3.73
C VAL A 53 9.41 12.79 4.04
N ARG A 54 9.89 13.28 5.18
CA ARG A 54 11.28 13.16 5.59
C ARG A 54 11.61 11.76 6.10
N THR A 55 10.78 11.21 6.98
CA THR A 55 10.94 9.84 7.49
C THR A 55 10.74 8.80 6.38
N VAL A 56 9.81 9.03 5.46
CA VAL A 56 9.64 8.19 4.27
C VAL A 56 10.88 8.24 3.37
N LEU A 57 11.50 9.42 3.16
CA LEU A 57 12.75 9.54 2.42
C LEU A 57 13.87 8.69 3.05
N GLU A 58 13.99 8.68 4.37
CA GLU A 58 15.00 7.91 5.11
C GLU A 58 14.76 6.40 4.91
N GLN A 59 13.53 5.94 5.06
CA GLN A 59 13.14 4.54 4.81
C GLN A 59 13.35 4.14 3.35
N LEU A 60 12.99 4.97 2.37
CA LEU A 60 13.25 4.72 0.94
C LEU A 60 14.76 4.60 0.62
N ARG A 61 15.62 5.26 1.39
CA ARG A 61 17.08 5.10 1.27
C ARG A 61 17.53 3.79 1.87
N ALA A 62 17.01 3.43 3.04
CA ALA A 62 17.38 2.22 3.77
C ALA A 62 17.01 0.95 2.98
N VAL A 63 15.82 0.90 2.38
CA VAL A 63 15.38 -0.27 1.61
C VAL A 63 15.95 -0.34 0.19
N ALA A 64 16.54 0.74 -0.34
CA ALA A 64 17.00 0.80 -1.72
C ALA A 64 18.03 -0.29 -2.14
N PRO A 65 18.91 -0.81 -1.26
CA PRO A 65 19.84 -1.89 -1.62
C PRO A 65 19.20 -3.28 -1.73
N TYR A 66 17.96 -3.44 -1.28
CA TYR A 66 17.27 -4.73 -1.17
C TYR A 66 16.31 -4.96 -2.34
N PRO A 67 15.98 -6.22 -2.68
CA PRO A 67 15.08 -6.52 -3.79
C PRO A 67 13.60 -6.27 -3.47
N VAL A 68 13.27 -5.75 -2.31
CA VAL A 68 11.90 -5.42 -1.87
C VAL A 68 11.42 -4.12 -2.52
N HIS A 69 10.15 -4.05 -2.91
CA HIS A 69 9.58 -2.83 -3.48
C HIS A 69 8.88 -1.97 -2.40
N PRO A 70 9.28 -0.71 -2.20
CA PRO A 70 8.59 0.18 -1.28
C PRO A 70 7.32 0.77 -1.91
N VAL A 71 6.20 0.60 -1.23
CA VAL A 71 4.92 1.26 -1.49
C VAL A 71 4.70 2.31 -0.43
N VAL A 72 4.34 3.53 -0.79
CA VAL A 72 4.08 4.60 0.18
C VAL A 72 2.58 4.90 0.25
N ARG A 73 2.04 4.92 1.45
CA ARG A 73 0.67 5.39 1.67
C ARG A 73 0.70 6.82 2.21
N PRO A 74 0.22 7.82 1.44
CA PRO A 74 0.04 9.18 1.94
C PRO A 74 -1.11 9.23 2.94
N VAL A 75 -1.15 10.29 3.78
CA VAL A 75 -2.25 10.49 4.74
C VAL A 75 -3.60 10.67 4.05
N GLN A 76 -3.60 11.18 2.84
CA GLN A 76 -4.79 11.37 1.99
C GLN A 76 -4.39 11.63 0.54
N GLY A 77 -5.37 11.65 -0.36
CA GLY A 77 -5.20 11.99 -1.77
C GLY A 77 -4.98 13.49 -2.02
N ASP A 78 -3.88 14.04 -1.51
CA ASP A 78 -3.49 15.45 -1.71
C ASP A 78 -2.44 15.59 -2.81
N VAL A 79 -2.73 16.44 -3.81
CA VAL A 79 -1.87 16.65 -5.00
C VAL A 79 -0.47 17.12 -4.64
N ALA A 80 -0.33 17.99 -3.63
CA ALA A 80 0.96 18.52 -3.23
C ALA A 80 1.79 17.45 -2.50
N LEU A 81 1.16 16.68 -1.62
CA LEU A 81 1.79 15.59 -0.88
C LEU A 81 2.23 14.46 -1.81
N ILE A 82 1.38 14.07 -2.77
CA ILE A 82 1.73 13.08 -3.81
C ILE A 82 2.99 13.51 -4.56
N LYS A 83 3.04 14.76 -5.03
CA LYS A 83 4.23 15.30 -5.68
C LYS A 83 5.49 15.17 -4.81
N GLN A 84 5.39 15.49 -3.52
CA GLN A 84 6.52 15.39 -2.59
C GLN A 84 7.00 13.95 -2.43
N TYR A 85 6.10 12.99 -2.26
CA TYR A 85 6.47 11.57 -2.16
C TYR A 85 7.12 11.05 -3.45
N LEU A 86 6.59 11.43 -4.61
CA LEU A 86 7.21 11.09 -5.90
C LEU A 86 8.60 11.72 -6.05
N ASP A 87 8.79 12.96 -5.60
CA ASP A 87 10.06 13.68 -5.71
C ASP A 87 11.13 13.10 -4.76
N VAL A 88 10.76 12.58 -3.58
CA VAL A 88 11.71 11.85 -2.72
C VAL A 88 11.98 10.42 -3.20
N GLY A 89 11.29 9.95 -4.25
CA GLY A 89 11.63 8.74 -4.98
C GLY A 89 10.70 7.55 -4.79
N ALA A 90 9.51 7.75 -4.22
CA ALA A 90 8.45 6.75 -4.31
C ALA A 90 8.01 6.58 -5.78
N GLN A 91 7.80 5.34 -6.21
CA GLN A 91 7.26 5.03 -7.54
C GLN A 91 5.86 4.42 -7.45
N THR A 92 5.53 3.82 -6.32
CA THR A 92 4.22 3.23 -6.05
C THR A 92 3.57 3.91 -4.85
N LEU A 93 2.37 4.42 -5.06
CA LEU A 93 1.56 5.01 -3.99
C LEU A 93 0.28 4.20 -3.80
N LEU A 94 -0.10 4.01 -2.52
CA LEU A 94 -1.40 3.49 -2.12
C LEU A 94 -2.21 4.64 -1.53
N VAL A 95 -3.14 5.20 -2.28
CA VAL A 95 -3.91 6.39 -1.86
C VAL A 95 -5.19 5.96 -1.16
N PRO A 96 -5.40 6.35 0.13
CA PRO A 96 -6.57 5.95 0.89
C PRO A 96 -7.85 6.69 0.51
N MET A 97 -9.00 6.17 0.92
CA MET A 97 -10.31 6.82 0.88
C MET A 97 -10.73 7.33 -0.50
N ILE A 98 -10.56 6.51 -1.54
CA ILE A 98 -10.99 6.83 -2.90
C ILE A 98 -12.39 6.26 -3.14
N ASP A 99 -13.37 7.14 -3.12
CA ASP A 99 -14.80 6.80 -3.19
C ASP A 99 -15.39 6.96 -4.59
N THR A 100 -14.74 7.73 -5.47
CA THR A 100 -15.29 8.01 -6.80
C THR A 100 -14.24 7.90 -7.92
N PRO A 101 -14.65 7.63 -9.16
CA PRO A 101 -13.73 7.58 -10.29
C PRO A 101 -13.07 8.95 -10.58
N GLU A 102 -13.73 10.06 -10.23
CA GLU A 102 -13.15 11.41 -10.38
C GLU A 102 -11.99 11.62 -9.42
N GLN A 103 -12.11 11.15 -8.16
CA GLN A 103 -11.01 11.17 -7.21
C GLN A 103 -9.84 10.30 -7.73
N ALA A 104 -10.10 9.08 -8.19
CA ALA A 104 -9.08 8.21 -8.77
C ALA A 104 -8.38 8.88 -9.98
N ALA A 105 -9.15 9.50 -10.88
CA ALA A 105 -8.61 10.20 -12.04
C ALA A 105 -7.76 11.43 -11.64
N LEU A 106 -8.13 12.14 -10.57
CA LEU A 106 -7.31 13.21 -10.03
C LEU A 106 -5.97 12.69 -9.52
N MET A 107 -5.95 11.54 -8.83
CA MET A 107 -4.71 10.92 -8.34
C MET A 107 -3.80 10.47 -9.49
N VAL A 108 -4.37 9.91 -10.55
CA VAL A 108 -3.61 9.62 -11.78
C VAL A 108 -2.93 10.87 -12.34
N LYS A 109 -3.68 11.98 -12.45
CA LYS A 109 -3.12 13.26 -12.93
C LYS A 109 -2.05 13.80 -11.99
N ALA A 110 -2.22 13.65 -10.67
CA ALA A 110 -1.25 14.12 -9.68
C ALA A 110 0.10 13.38 -9.77
N MET A 111 0.11 12.13 -10.26
CA MET A 111 1.32 11.34 -10.42
C MET A 111 2.05 11.57 -11.75
N ARG A 112 1.40 12.15 -12.75
CA ARG A 112 1.95 12.34 -14.11
C ARG A 112 2.34 13.77 -14.37
N TYR A 113 3.39 13.95 -15.15
CA TYR A 113 3.80 15.28 -15.62
C TYR A 113 2.89 15.82 -16.75
N PRO A 114 2.80 17.15 -16.92
CA PRO A 114 2.16 17.72 -18.10
C PRO A 114 2.81 17.22 -19.42
N PRO A 115 2.07 17.02 -20.52
CA PRO A 115 0.64 17.33 -20.68
C PRO A 115 -0.33 16.26 -20.15
N HIS A 116 0.15 15.10 -19.69
CA HIS A 116 -0.67 13.95 -19.28
C HIS A 116 -1.19 14.05 -17.84
N GLY A 117 -0.67 15.01 -17.06
CA GLY A 117 -1.05 15.23 -15.67
C GLY A 117 -0.75 16.63 -15.18
N ILE A 118 -0.70 16.78 -13.84
CA ILE A 118 -0.52 18.05 -13.14
C ILE A 118 0.64 18.05 -12.15
N ARG A 119 1.49 16.99 -12.17
CA ARG A 119 2.68 16.92 -11.32
C ARG A 119 3.61 18.08 -11.62
N GLY A 120 3.96 18.90 -10.61
CA GLY A 120 4.89 20.00 -10.78
C GLY A 120 6.29 19.53 -11.18
N VAL A 121 6.91 20.22 -12.14
CA VAL A 121 8.22 19.88 -12.66
C VAL A 121 9.32 20.44 -11.76
N GLY A 122 9.97 19.58 -10.98
CA GLY A 122 11.06 19.93 -10.07
C GLY A 122 12.22 18.92 -10.08
N ALA A 123 12.39 18.21 -11.20
CA ALA A 123 13.30 17.07 -11.30
C ALA A 123 14.74 17.39 -10.88
N ALA A 124 15.26 18.58 -11.19
CA ALA A 124 16.63 18.97 -10.83
C ALA A 124 16.91 18.95 -9.31
N LEU A 125 15.89 19.17 -8.50
CA LEU A 125 15.97 19.16 -7.03
C LEU A 125 15.56 17.83 -6.43
N ALA A 126 14.94 16.95 -7.24
CA ALA A 126 14.31 15.72 -6.77
C ALA A 126 15.30 14.55 -6.68
N ARG A 127 15.22 13.79 -5.57
CA ARG A 127 15.94 12.51 -5.43
C ARG A 127 15.50 11.50 -6.51
N ALA A 128 14.26 11.54 -6.92
CA ALA A 128 13.71 10.65 -7.93
C ALA A 128 14.52 10.65 -9.25
N SER A 129 14.98 11.83 -9.69
CA SER A 129 15.86 11.98 -10.87
C SER A 129 17.35 11.77 -10.54
N ARG A 130 17.70 11.48 -9.29
CA ARG A 130 19.08 11.54 -8.78
C ARG A 130 19.74 12.90 -9.10
N TRP A 131 18.99 14.00 -8.88
CA TRP A 131 19.43 15.37 -9.16
C TRP A 131 19.90 15.54 -10.60
N ASN A 132 19.05 15.11 -11.55
CA ASN A 132 19.30 15.10 -13.01
C ASN A 132 20.41 14.13 -13.47
N GLN A 133 20.88 13.20 -12.63
CA GLN A 133 21.82 12.16 -13.08
C GLN A 133 21.11 11.04 -13.86
N VAL A 134 19.80 10.88 -13.73
CA VAL A 134 18.99 9.96 -14.54
C VAL A 134 18.68 10.66 -15.86
N THR A 135 19.22 10.13 -16.96
CA THR A 135 19.02 10.66 -18.30
C THR A 135 17.54 10.58 -18.71
N ASP A 136 17.01 11.65 -19.24
CA ASP A 136 15.61 11.74 -19.73
C ASP A 136 14.54 11.36 -18.67
N TYR A 137 14.81 11.61 -17.38
CA TYR A 137 13.89 11.26 -16.28
C TYR A 137 12.47 11.73 -16.56
N LEU A 138 12.28 12.99 -16.98
CA LEU A 138 10.94 13.57 -17.24
C LEU A 138 10.16 12.86 -18.35
N LYS A 139 10.85 12.19 -19.28
CA LYS A 139 10.21 11.45 -20.37
C LYS A 139 9.83 10.03 -19.98
N GLN A 140 10.50 9.47 -18.98
CA GLN A 140 10.37 8.07 -18.58
C GLN A 140 9.61 7.90 -17.25
N ALA A 141 9.52 8.95 -16.44
CA ALA A 141 9.02 8.86 -15.07
C ALA A 141 7.58 8.34 -14.99
N ASP A 142 6.69 8.83 -15.86
CA ASP A 142 5.28 8.45 -15.85
C ASP A 142 5.08 6.94 -16.12
N ASP A 143 5.97 6.34 -16.91
CA ASP A 143 5.92 4.91 -17.24
C ASP A 143 6.30 4.00 -16.06
N GLU A 144 6.96 4.55 -15.04
CA GLU A 144 7.40 3.79 -13.86
C GLU A 144 6.54 4.09 -12.61
N MET A 145 5.52 4.94 -12.74
CA MET A 145 4.58 5.19 -11.64
C MET A 145 3.53 4.09 -11.55
N CYS A 146 3.16 3.73 -10.32
CA CYS A 146 2.12 2.78 -10.01
C CYS A 146 1.15 3.39 -9.01
N LEU A 147 -0.11 3.52 -9.40
CA LEU A 147 -1.19 4.02 -8.53
C LEU A 147 -2.07 2.86 -8.06
N LEU A 148 -2.07 2.67 -6.75
CA LEU A 148 -3.03 1.84 -6.04
C LEU A 148 -3.98 2.75 -5.28
N VAL A 149 -5.28 2.44 -5.28
CA VAL A 149 -6.30 3.21 -4.55
C VAL A 149 -7.02 2.32 -3.55
N GLN A 150 -7.35 2.84 -2.35
CA GLN A 150 -8.10 2.10 -1.35
C GLN A 150 -9.60 2.30 -1.53
N ALA A 151 -10.33 1.18 -1.64
CA ALA A 151 -11.79 1.12 -1.59
C ALA A 151 -12.20 0.55 -0.21
N GLU A 152 -12.63 1.41 0.69
CA GLU A 152 -12.83 1.08 2.11
C GLU A 152 -14.10 1.70 2.71
N THR A 153 -15.00 2.15 1.83
CA THR A 153 -16.34 2.62 2.19
C THR A 153 -17.41 1.92 1.36
N THR A 154 -18.62 1.95 1.83
CA THR A 154 -19.79 1.45 1.04
C THR A 154 -19.94 2.22 -0.27
N LEU A 155 -19.61 3.51 -0.30
CA LEU A 155 -19.65 4.33 -1.52
C LEU A 155 -18.56 3.88 -2.52
N ALA A 156 -17.33 3.63 -2.05
CA ALA A 156 -16.27 3.10 -2.89
C ALA A 156 -16.64 1.75 -3.50
N VAL A 157 -17.29 0.85 -2.72
CA VAL A 157 -17.78 -0.44 -3.22
C VAL A 157 -18.85 -0.27 -4.30
N GLN A 158 -19.78 0.66 -4.12
CA GLN A 158 -20.81 0.98 -5.15
C GLN A 158 -20.19 1.48 -6.45
N ASN A 159 -19.11 2.25 -6.36
CA ASN A 159 -18.38 2.82 -7.50
C ASN A 159 -17.21 1.96 -7.99
N LEU A 160 -17.00 0.78 -7.40
CA LEU A 160 -15.77 -0.01 -7.56
C LEU A 160 -15.40 -0.29 -9.02
N LYS A 161 -16.39 -0.69 -9.84
CA LYS A 161 -16.18 -0.93 -11.27
C LYS A 161 -15.71 0.33 -12.00
N ALA A 162 -16.31 1.48 -11.69
CA ALA A 162 -15.94 2.75 -12.31
C ALA A 162 -14.54 3.20 -11.86
N ILE A 163 -14.22 3.08 -10.57
CA ILE A 163 -12.88 3.36 -10.02
C ILE A 163 -11.82 2.47 -10.68
N ALA A 164 -12.05 1.16 -10.72
CA ALA A 164 -11.12 0.22 -11.35
C ALA A 164 -10.96 0.43 -12.85
N SER A 165 -11.96 0.99 -13.54
CA SER A 165 -11.91 1.28 -14.97
C SER A 165 -11.15 2.57 -15.32
N VAL A 166 -10.74 3.38 -14.35
CA VAL A 166 -9.97 4.60 -14.60
C VAL A 166 -8.61 4.22 -15.20
N ASP A 167 -8.29 4.82 -16.37
CA ASP A 167 -6.97 4.65 -16.98
C ASP A 167 -5.90 5.27 -16.09
N GLY A 168 -4.84 4.49 -15.81
CA GLY A 168 -3.74 4.87 -14.93
C GLY A 168 -3.90 4.43 -13.47
N VAL A 169 -5.02 3.87 -13.06
CA VAL A 169 -5.11 3.05 -11.84
C VAL A 169 -4.53 1.67 -12.15
N ASP A 170 -3.55 1.22 -11.39
CA ASP A 170 -2.90 -0.10 -11.55
C ASP A 170 -3.56 -1.16 -10.67
N GLY A 171 -4.12 -0.77 -9.51
CA GLY A 171 -4.81 -1.70 -8.62
C GLY A 171 -5.74 -1.02 -7.62
N VAL A 172 -6.63 -1.83 -7.03
CA VAL A 172 -7.52 -1.42 -5.95
C VAL A 172 -7.27 -2.28 -4.72
N PHE A 173 -7.10 -1.63 -3.59
CA PHE A 173 -6.85 -2.25 -2.30
C PHE A 173 -8.08 -2.14 -1.41
N PHE A 174 -8.44 -3.21 -0.73
CA PHE A 174 -9.53 -3.21 0.24
C PHE A 174 -8.99 -3.01 1.65
N GLY A 175 -9.55 -2.03 2.39
CA GLY A 175 -9.30 -1.79 3.80
C GLY A 175 -10.39 -2.45 4.67
N PRO A 176 -10.20 -3.70 5.18
CA PRO A 176 -11.28 -4.42 5.87
C PRO A 176 -11.77 -3.74 7.15
N ALA A 177 -10.90 -3.02 7.85
CA ALA A 177 -11.24 -2.31 9.08
C ALA A 177 -12.24 -1.19 8.82
N ASP A 178 -11.90 -0.28 7.90
CA ASP A 178 -12.73 0.87 7.53
C ASP A 178 -13.99 0.43 6.79
N LEU A 179 -13.86 -0.54 5.87
CA LEU A 179 -15.01 -1.09 5.17
C LEU A 179 -16.01 -1.71 6.15
N SER A 180 -15.55 -2.49 7.13
CA SER A 180 -16.44 -3.06 8.15
C SER A 180 -17.15 -1.98 8.96
N ALA A 181 -16.45 -0.90 9.32
CA ALA A 181 -17.04 0.23 10.01
C ALA A 181 -18.09 0.95 9.14
N SER A 182 -17.78 1.19 7.87
CA SER A 182 -18.68 1.82 6.89
C SER A 182 -19.93 0.98 6.63
N MET A 183 -19.82 -0.35 6.69
CA MET A 183 -20.95 -1.28 6.56
C MET A 183 -21.77 -1.45 7.86
N GLY A 184 -21.40 -0.79 8.97
CA GLY A 184 -22.06 -0.93 10.28
C GLY A 184 -21.55 -2.06 11.15
N TYR A 185 -20.48 -2.74 10.75
CA TYR A 185 -19.81 -3.84 11.47
C TYR A 185 -18.48 -3.42 12.09
N ARG A 186 -18.40 -2.21 12.66
CA ARG A 186 -17.17 -1.66 13.21
C ARG A 186 -16.46 -2.64 14.16
N GLY A 187 -15.16 -2.88 13.91
CA GLY A 187 -14.34 -3.80 14.68
C GLY A 187 -14.56 -5.28 14.33
N GLN A 188 -15.30 -5.58 13.26
CA GLN A 188 -15.60 -6.94 12.80
C GLN A 188 -15.20 -7.15 11.32
N PRO A 189 -13.93 -6.98 10.95
CA PRO A 189 -13.49 -7.10 9.54
C PRO A 189 -13.65 -8.50 8.97
N ALA A 190 -13.78 -9.52 9.84
CA ALA A 190 -14.08 -10.90 9.46
C ALA A 190 -15.59 -11.21 9.44
N HIS A 191 -16.47 -10.21 9.58
CA HIS A 191 -17.91 -10.43 9.47
C HIS A 191 -18.25 -11.01 8.09
N PRO A 192 -19.12 -12.04 8.00
CA PRO A 192 -19.40 -12.74 6.73
C PRO A 192 -19.80 -11.80 5.57
N GLU A 193 -20.62 -10.77 5.83
CA GLU A 193 -21.02 -9.80 4.81
C GLU A 193 -19.82 -8.93 4.33
N VAL A 194 -18.88 -8.59 5.22
CA VAL A 194 -17.67 -7.85 4.86
C VAL A 194 -16.77 -8.72 3.98
N VAL A 195 -16.54 -9.96 4.41
CA VAL A 195 -15.73 -10.94 3.65
C VAL A 195 -16.34 -11.17 2.27
N LYS A 196 -17.66 -11.38 2.19
CA LYS A 196 -18.37 -11.54 0.93
C LYS A 196 -18.19 -10.32 0.02
N THR A 197 -18.38 -9.11 0.55
CA THR A 197 -18.23 -7.86 -0.20
C THR A 197 -16.81 -7.72 -0.76
N ILE A 198 -15.78 -8.06 0.02
CA ILE A 198 -14.38 -8.00 -0.43
C ILE A 198 -14.13 -9.03 -1.53
N VAL A 199 -14.59 -10.28 -1.38
CA VAL A 199 -14.42 -11.34 -2.40
C VAL A 199 -15.09 -10.95 -3.72
N GLU A 200 -16.32 -10.44 -3.69
CA GLU A 200 -17.02 -9.91 -4.87
C GLU A 200 -16.30 -8.70 -5.46
N GLY A 201 -15.75 -7.85 -4.60
CA GLY A 201 -14.94 -6.69 -4.99
C GLY A 201 -13.65 -7.11 -5.70
N ILE A 202 -12.93 -8.09 -5.19
CA ILE A 202 -11.73 -8.67 -5.84
C ILE A 202 -12.09 -9.14 -7.25
N ALA A 203 -13.16 -9.91 -7.40
CA ALA A 203 -13.61 -10.37 -8.72
C ALA A 203 -13.93 -9.21 -9.68
N THR A 204 -14.57 -8.15 -9.17
CA THR A 204 -14.89 -6.94 -9.95
C THR A 204 -13.63 -6.22 -10.44
N VAL A 205 -12.64 -6.02 -9.56
CA VAL A 205 -11.36 -5.39 -9.89
C VAL A 205 -10.60 -6.21 -10.91
N ARG A 206 -10.54 -7.53 -10.71
CA ARG A 206 -9.87 -8.46 -11.65
C ARG A 206 -10.54 -8.47 -13.02
N ALA A 207 -11.88 -8.43 -13.07
CA ALA A 207 -12.62 -8.34 -14.34
C ALA A 207 -12.35 -7.02 -15.09
N ALA A 208 -12.00 -5.94 -14.39
CA ALA A 208 -11.54 -4.69 -15.01
C ALA A 208 -10.06 -4.74 -15.47
N GLY A 209 -9.36 -5.87 -15.32
CA GLY A 209 -7.95 -6.04 -15.68
C GLY A 209 -6.97 -5.39 -14.70
N LYS A 210 -7.41 -5.06 -13.50
CA LYS A 210 -6.60 -4.39 -12.47
C LYS A 210 -6.19 -5.37 -11.37
N ALA A 211 -5.13 -5.03 -10.63
CA ALA A 211 -4.70 -5.79 -9.48
C ALA A 211 -5.61 -5.53 -8.28
N ALA A 212 -5.98 -6.57 -7.53
CA ALA A 212 -6.71 -6.45 -6.28
C ALA A 212 -5.76 -6.73 -5.09
N GLY A 213 -5.87 -5.95 -4.02
CA GLY A 213 -5.02 -6.11 -2.84
C GLY A 213 -5.78 -5.99 -1.53
N ILE A 214 -5.15 -6.44 -0.45
CA ILE A 214 -5.71 -6.41 0.90
C ILE A 214 -4.60 -6.52 1.95
N LEU A 215 -4.83 -5.99 3.16
CA LEU A 215 -4.08 -6.35 4.36
C LEU A 215 -4.90 -7.37 5.16
N MET A 216 -4.31 -8.54 5.42
CA MET A 216 -4.93 -9.58 6.22
C MET A 216 -3.85 -10.38 6.99
N ALA A 217 -3.76 -10.16 8.30
CA ALA A 217 -2.76 -10.81 9.15
C ALA A 217 -3.13 -12.25 9.53
N ASP A 218 -4.41 -12.64 9.47
CA ASP A 218 -4.81 -14.04 9.61
C ASP A 218 -4.39 -14.81 8.37
N GLN A 219 -3.48 -15.78 8.55
CA GLN A 219 -2.89 -16.53 7.44
C GLN A 219 -3.92 -17.31 6.61
N LYS A 220 -4.94 -17.88 7.26
CA LYS A 220 -5.98 -18.65 6.54
C LYS A 220 -6.83 -17.74 5.67
N MET A 221 -7.21 -16.57 6.21
CA MET A 221 -7.95 -15.58 5.44
C MET A 221 -7.09 -14.96 4.34
N ALA A 222 -5.80 -14.71 4.59
CA ALA A 222 -4.89 -14.21 3.56
C ALA A 222 -4.80 -15.18 2.37
N HIS A 223 -4.65 -16.48 2.63
CA HIS A 223 -4.68 -17.50 1.58
C HIS A 223 -6.01 -17.55 0.85
N MET A 224 -7.14 -17.48 1.57
CA MET A 224 -8.47 -17.42 0.96
C MET A 224 -8.61 -16.23 -0.01
N TYR A 225 -8.10 -15.04 0.36
CA TYR A 225 -8.15 -13.88 -0.54
C TYR A 225 -7.20 -14.01 -1.74
N LEU A 226 -6.03 -14.65 -1.57
CA LEU A 226 -5.16 -15.00 -2.70
C LEU A 226 -5.86 -15.96 -3.67
N GLU A 227 -6.52 -16.99 -3.16
CA GLU A 227 -7.33 -17.94 -3.94
C GLU A 227 -8.52 -17.25 -4.63
N ALA A 228 -9.12 -16.23 -4.01
CA ALA A 228 -10.17 -15.40 -4.60
C ALA A 228 -9.64 -14.44 -5.70
N GLY A 229 -8.32 -14.36 -5.90
CA GLY A 229 -7.68 -13.59 -6.97
C GLY A 229 -7.02 -12.29 -6.54
N ALA A 230 -6.85 -12.04 -5.23
CA ALA A 230 -6.01 -10.94 -4.76
C ALA A 230 -4.57 -11.15 -5.21
N GLN A 231 -3.91 -10.07 -5.67
CA GLN A 231 -2.56 -10.14 -6.21
C GLN A 231 -1.50 -9.48 -5.33
N PHE A 232 -1.84 -8.52 -4.49
CA PHE A 232 -0.91 -7.91 -3.56
C PHE A 232 -1.50 -7.92 -2.15
N VAL A 233 -0.97 -8.83 -1.34
CA VAL A 233 -1.51 -9.12 -0.01
C VAL A 233 -0.44 -8.80 1.03
N ALA A 234 -0.74 -7.86 1.93
CA ALA A 234 0.06 -7.66 3.13
C ALA A 234 -0.39 -8.64 4.20
N VAL A 235 0.56 -9.41 4.74
CA VAL A 235 0.26 -10.54 5.64
C VAL A 235 0.59 -10.25 7.11
N GLY A 236 0.90 -9.00 7.42
CA GLY A 236 1.18 -8.56 8.79
C GLY A 236 1.61 -7.10 8.88
N VAL A 237 1.85 -6.68 10.10
CA VAL A 237 2.30 -5.33 10.46
C VAL A 237 3.48 -5.46 11.43
N ASP A 238 4.54 -4.67 11.24
CA ASP A 238 5.77 -4.69 12.05
C ASP A 238 5.50 -4.51 13.54
N THR A 239 4.65 -3.55 13.91
CA THR A 239 4.27 -3.28 15.30
C THR A 239 3.64 -4.49 15.97
N THR A 240 2.72 -5.17 15.27
CA THR A 240 2.03 -6.36 15.80
C THR A 240 2.98 -7.54 15.93
N LEU A 241 3.85 -7.75 14.94
CA LEU A 241 4.88 -8.80 14.99
C LEU A 241 5.81 -8.60 16.20
N LEU A 242 6.31 -7.37 16.37
CA LEU A 242 7.21 -7.02 17.48
C LEU A 242 6.53 -7.22 18.83
N VAL A 243 5.33 -6.68 19.02
CA VAL A 243 4.61 -6.75 20.31
C VAL A 243 4.26 -8.21 20.64
N ARG A 244 3.78 -8.99 19.66
CA ARG A 244 3.45 -10.41 19.85
C ARG A 244 4.67 -11.19 20.29
N THR A 245 5.77 -11.13 19.51
CA THR A 245 6.99 -11.92 19.80
C THR A 245 7.63 -11.49 21.12
N ALA A 246 7.66 -10.19 21.42
CA ALA A 246 8.18 -9.71 22.70
C ALA A 246 7.31 -10.16 23.88
N THR A 247 5.98 -10.19 23.71
CA THR A 247 5.04 -10.67 24.75
C THR A 247 5.23 -12.18 25.01
N GLU A 248 5.33 -12.97 23.95
CA GLU A 248 5.60 -14.43 24.02
C GLU A 248 6.94 -14.69 24.73
N LEU A 249 8.00 -13.95 24.37
CA LEU A 249 9.31 -14.06 25.02
C LEU A 249 9.24 -13.71 26.50
N ALA A 250 8.58 -12.62 26.87
CA ALA A 250 8.43 -12.22 28.27
C ALA A 250 7.63 -13.26 29.08
N ALA A 251 6.58 -13.84 28.50
CA ALA A 251 5.76 -14.87 29.14
C ALA A 251 6.54 -16.16 29.39
N ALA A 252 7.48 -16.51 28.53
CA ALA A 252 8.33 -17.70 28.71
C ALA A 252 9.19 -17.64 29.99
N PHE A 253 9.52 -16.44 30.49
CA PHE A 253 10.34 -16.24 31.68
C PHE A 253 9.55 -15.83 32.93
N LYS A 254 8.40 -15.15 32.74
CA LYS A 254 7.62 -14.56 33.85
C LYS A 254 6.25 -15.21 34.06
N GLY A 255 5.87 -16.17 33.22
CA GLY A 255 4.51 -16.69 33.13
C GLY A 255 3.55 -15.73 32.39
N PRO A 256 2.34 -16.19 32.03
CA PRO A 256 1.36 -15.39 31.33
C PRO A 256 0.93 -14.18 32.19
N ARG A 257 0.78 -13.02 31.57
CA ARG A 257 0.23 -11.84 32.25
C ARG A 257 -1.22 -12.12 32.65
N SER A 258 -1.54 -11.94 33.93
CA SER A 258 -2.83 -12.26 34.53
C SER A 258 -4.01 -11.38 34.08
N ASN A 259 -3.90 -10.52 33.08
CA ASN A 259 -4.97 -9.61 32.65
C ASN A 259 -4.90 -9.17 31.16
N VAL A 260 -4.60 -10.08 30.24
CA VAL A 260 -4.90 -9.79 28.83
C VAL A 260 -5.81 -10.90 28.33
N THR A 261 -7.11 -10.71 28.48
CA THR A 261 -8.06 -11.43 27.65
C THR A 261 -7.76 -11.02 26.19
N ASP A 262 -7.23 -11.94 25.41
CA ASP A 262 -6.98 -11.76 23.97
C ASP A 262 -8.35 -11.70 23.26
N ASN A 263 -9.03 -10.55 23.42
CA ASN A 263 -10.27 -10.19 22.76
C ASN A 263 -10.01 -9.15 21.66
N SER A 264 -8.77 -8.89 21.30
CA SER A 264 -8.46 -8.00 20.19
C SER A 264 -8.85 -8.68 18.88
N PRO A 265 -9.70 -8.09 18.05
CA PRO A 265 -9.92 -8.59 16.72
C PRO A 265 -8.58 -8.60 15.98
N LYS A 266 -8.22 -9.77 15.41
CA LYS A 266 -6.98 -9.94 14.63
C LYS A 266 -7.10 -9.23 13.28
N VAL A 267 -7.17 -7.91 13.31
CA VAL A 267 -7.34 -7.07 12.11
C VAL A 267 -5.99 -6.63 11.56
N TYR A 268 -4.95 -6.59 12.42
CA TYR A 268 -3.61 -6.19 12.05
C TYR A 268 -2.59 -7.27 12.41
#